data_0edcc96ef06909cb3bbe9819f247f153
#
_entry.id   0edcc96ef06909cb3bbe9819f247f153
#
_cell.length_a   1.000
_cell.length_b   1.000
_cell.length_c   1.000
_cell.angle_alpha   90.00
_cell.angle_beta   90.00
_cell.angle_gamma   90.00
#
_symmetry.space_group_name_H-M   'P 1'
#
loop_
_entity.id
_entity.type
_entity.pdbx_description
1 polymer ?
#
loop_
_entity_poly.entity_id
_entity_poly.type
_entity_poly.pdbx_seq_one_letter_code
_entity_poly.pdbx_strand_id
1 'polypeptide(L)'
;MSGDSHFCFMEVSLYLCCMDVKGKKIILASASPRRKELLGGMDVDFIVDTRNDFDEVYDESTPHDEIPAVLSRGKSFGFHRPLGEDEILITSDTLVLCGDKVMGKPHSREEAVDMLRFLSGRDHKVITAITVRDKENCRTSSDTAVVHFKSLTDAEILYYVDEYKPFDKAGAYGIQEWIGYIGIDRIEGSYFTIMGLPVHLVYSELQYFLG
;
A
#
# COMPACT_ATOMS: atom_id res chain seq x y z
N MET A 1 -40.41 52.82 -13.39
CA MET A 1 -40.46 51.32 -13.65
C MET A 1 -39.15 50.75 -13.24
N SER A 2 -39.10 50.28 -12.00
CA SER A 2 -37.94 49.68 -11.36
C SER A 2 -37.92 48.19 -11.68
N GLY A 3 -36.89 47.78 -12.35
CA GLY A 3 -36.65 46.35 -12.60
C GLY A 3 -35.64 45.80 -11.59
N ASP A 4 -36.13 45.19 -10.51
CA ASP A 4 -35.32 44.48 -9.56
C ASP A 4 -34.87 43.14 -10.19
N SER A 5 -33.66 43.11 -10.64
CA SER A 5 -33.01 41.83 -11.00
C SER A 5 -32.53 41.14 -9.72
N HIS A 6 -33.33 40.20 -9.21
CA HIS A 6 -32.89 39.27 -8.19
C HIS A 6 -31.84 38.34 -8.78
N PHE A 7 -30.57 38.65 -8.52
CA PHE A 7 -29.49 37.65 -8.66
C PHE A 7 -29.66 36.65 -7.55
N CYS A 8 -30.19 35.48 -7.90
CA CYS A 8 -30.17 34.31 -7.03
C CYS A 8 -28.71 33.82 -6.94
N PHE A 9 -28.04 34.16 -5.85
CA PHE A 9 -26.79 33.50 -5.49
C PHE A 9 -27.13 32.06 -5.16
N MET A 10 -26.95 31.14 -6.11
CA MET A 10 -26.79 29.72 -5.79
C MET A 10 -25.52 29.63 -4.95
N GLU A 11 -25.66 29.40 -3.65
CA GLU A 11 -24.61 28.86 -2.83
C GLU A 11 -24.19 27.53 -3.47
N VAL A 12 -23.11 27.55 -4.24
CA VAL A 12 -22.40 26.37 -4.61
C VAL A 12 -21.75 25.89 -3.30
N SER A 13 -22.50 25.08 -2.55
CA SER A 13 -21.93 24.28 -1.47
C SER A 13 -20.80 23.49 -2.12
N LEU A 14 -19.56 23.92 -1.90
CA LEU A 14 -18.40 23.09 -2.14
C LEU A 14 -18.59 21.87 -1.20
N TYR A 15 -19.25 20.85 -1.69
CA TYR A 15 -19.10 19.52 -1.12
C TYR A 15 -17.64 19.18 -1.36
N LEU A 16 -16.79 19.49 -0.36
CA LEU A 16 -15.53 18.81 -0.23
C LEU A 16 -15.89 17.33 -0.31
N CYS A 17 -15.39 16.67 -1.35
CA CYS A 17 -15.59 15.22 -1.52
C CYS A 17 -14.61 14.48 -0.60
N CYS A 18 -14.55 14.89 0.67
CA CYS A 18 -13.94 14.08 1.73
C CYS A 18 -14.83 12.86 1.89
N MET A 19 -14.22 11.69 1.99
CA MET A 19 -14.98 10.48 2.32
C MET A 19 -15.63 10.70 3.68
N ASP A 20 -16.98 10.80 3.71
CA ASP A 20 -17.70 10.87 4.99
C ASP A 20 -17.57 9.52 5.70
N VAL A 21 -16.76 9.49 6.74
CA VAL A 21 -16.54 8.28 7.56
C VAL A 21 -17.68 8.01 8.54
N LYS A 22 -18.77 8.76 8.48
CA LYS A 22 -20.00 8.55 9.28
C LYS A 22 -19.74 8.36 10.77
N GLY A 23 -18.77 9.09 11.30
CA GLY A 23 -18.36 9.02 12.70
C GLY A 23 -17.52 7.80 13.06
N LYS A 24 -17.15 6.97 12.11
CA LYS A 24 -16.21 5.88 12.33
C LYS A 24 -14.78 6.40 12.48
N LYS A 25 -13.97 5.68 13.26
CA LYS A 25 -12.54 5.92 13.46
C LYS A 25 -11.74 4.95 12.61
N ILE A 26 -11.01 5.46 11.64
CA ILE A 26 -10.14 4.65 10.79
C ILE A 26 -8.81 4.44 11.50
N ILE A 27 -8.35 3.21 11.61
CA ILE A 27 -7.08 2.81 12.22
C ILE A 27 -6.20 2.19 11.14
N LEU A 28 -5.03 2.77 10.90
CA LEU A 28 -4.00 2.18 10.07
C LEU A 28 -3.00 1.41 10.95
N ALA A 29 -3.03 0.07 10.89
CA ALA A 29 -2.08 -0.77 11.60
C ALA A 29 -0.85 -1.05 10.72
N SER A 30 -0.08 -0.01 10.44
CA SER A 30 1.14 -0.12 9.65
C SER A 30 2.17 0.93 10.05
N ALA A 31 3.43 0.51 10.23
CA ALA A 31 4.57 1.39 10.46
C ALA A 31 5.13 2.01 9.17
N SER A 32 4.64 1.59 7.99
CA SER A 32 5.14 2.08 6.70
C SER A 32 4.81 3.55 6.47
N PRO A 33 5.82 4.43 6.30
CA PRO A 33 5.59 5.84 5.98
C PRO A 33 4.80 6.03 4.68
N ARG A 34 5.07 5.18 3.69
CA ARG A 34 4.40 5.20 2.37
C ARG A 34 2.90 4.93 2.49
N ARG A 35 2.50 3.92 3.29
CA ARG A 35 1.08 3.60 3.51
C ARG A 35 0.36 4.73 4.24
N LYS A 36 1.04 5.37 5.20
CA LYS A 36 0.52 6.55 5.89
C LYS A 36 0.31 7.72 4.92
N GLU A 37 1.29 8.00 4.06
CA GLU A 37 1.21 9.03 3.02
C GLU A 37 0.04 8.75 2.06
N LEU A 38 -0.08 7.53 1.56
CA LEU A 38 -1.12 7.13 0.61
C LEU A 38 -2.52 7.21 1.21
N LEU A 39 -2.70 6.76 2.45
CA LEU A 39 -3.99 6.88 3.11
C LEU A 39 -4.35 8.34 3.40
N GLY A 40 -3.37 9.16 3.80
CA GLY A 40 -3.56 10.60 3.98
C GLY A 40 -3.94 11.34 2.68
N GLY A 41 -3.42 10.87 1.54
CA GLY A 41 -3.78 11.40 0.22
C GLY A 41 -5.21 11.09 -0.23
N MET A 42 -5.95 10.28 0.52
CA MET A 42 -7.37 10.00 0.27
C MET A 42 -8.30 10.99 1.01
N ASP A 43 -7.77 12.01 1.68
CA ASP A 43 -8.51 12.96 2.51
C ASP A 43 -9.39 12.27 3.58
N VAL A 44 -8.86 11.19 4.17
CA VAL A 44 -9.49 10.43 5.26
C VAL A 44 -8.73 10.67 6.55
N ASP A 45 -9.43 11.07 7.59
CA ASP A 45 -8.86 11.15 8.94
C ASP A 45 -8.63 9.74 9.50
N PHE A 46 -7.43 9.46 9.97
CA PHE A 46 -7.08 8.18 10.56
C PHE A 46 -6.05 8.31 11.68
N ILE A 47 -6.00 7.31 12.52
CA ILE A 47 -4.95 7.14 13.54
C ILE A 47 -4.02 5.99 13.14
N VAL A 48 -2.76 6.08 13.57
CA VAL A 48 -1.78 4.99 13.37
C VAL A 48 -1.62 4.25 14.69
N ASP A 49 -1.88 2.94 14.67
CA ASP A 49 -1.62 2.04 15.80
C ASP A 49 -0.97 0.75 15.27
N THR A 50 0.33 0.61 15.52
CA THR A 50 1.16 -0.47 14.95
C THR A 50 1.33 -1.67 15.87
N ARG A 51 0.72 -1.65 17.06
CA ARG A 51 0.86 -2.74 18.04
C ARG A 51 0.16 -4.00 17.52
N ASN A 52 0.91 -5.07 17.43
CA ASN A 52 0.45 -6.31 16.82
C ASN A 52 1.17 -7.51 17.43
N ASP A 53 0.45 -8.58 17.70
CA ASP A 53 0.94 -9.82 18.30
C ASP A 53 1.06 -10.96 17.26
N PHE A 54 0.94 -10.66 15.96
CA PHE A 54 1.02 -11.63 14.88
C PHE A 54 2.47 -11.85 14.45
N ASP A 55 2.93 -13.10 14.53
CA ASP A 55 4.15 -13.54 13.88
C ASP A 55 3.91 -13.62 12.36
N GLU A 56 4.71 -12.90 11.57
CA GLU A 56 4.59 -12.85 10.10
C GLU A 56 5.01 -14.20 9.47
N VAL A 57 4.20 -15.24 9.70
CA VAL A 57 4.42 -16.59 9.17
C VAL A 57 3.26 -17.01 8.26
N TYR A 58 3.57 -17.80 7.26
CA TYR A 58 2.61 -18.43 6.35
C TYR A 58 3.05 -19.86 6.07
N ASP A 59 2.13 -20.72 5.64
CA ASP A 59 2.41 -22.11 5.25
C ASP A 59 3.26 -22.12 3.97
N GLU A 60 4.30 -22.97 3.91
CA GLU A 60 5.18 -23.09 2.73
C GLU A 60 4.44 -23.54 1.47
N SER A 61 3.27 -24.17 1.60
CA SER A 61 2.40 -24.55 0.49
C SER A 61 1.51 -23.42 -0.02
N THR A 62 1.51 -22.25 0.65
CA THR A 62 0.72 -21.08 0.23
C THR A 62 1.18 -20.60 -1.14
N PRO A 63 0.28 -20.48 -2.14
CA PRO A 63 0.62 -19.87 -3.42
C PRO A 63 1.24 -18.49 -3.22
N HIS A 64 2.31 -18.18 -3.97
CA HIS A 64 3.08 -16.95 -3.75
C HIS A 64 2.22 -15.67 -3.89
N ASP A 65 1.23 -15.68 -4.76
CA ASP A 65 0.31 -14.56 -4.99
C ASP A 65 -0.73 -14.40 -3.86
N GLU A 66 -0.95 -15.41 -3.05
CA GLU A 66 -1.83 -15.36 -1.88
C GLU A 66 -1.13 -14.95 -0.58
N ILE A 67 0.20 -15.02 -0.51
CA ILE A 67 0.98 -14.69 0.69
C ILE A 67 0.62 -13.32 1.27
N PRO A 68 0.54 -12.22 0.48
CA PRO A 68 0.19 -10.91 1.03
C PRO A 68 -1.20 -10.88 1.67
N ALA A 69 -2.16 -11.61 1.12
CA ALA A 69 -3.51 -11.70 1.67
C ALA A 69 -3.52 -12.43 3.02
N VAL A 70 -2.79 -13.54 3.12
CA VAL A 70 -2.63 -14.29 4.37
C VAL A 70 -1.97 -13.42 5.45
N LEU A 71 -0.86 -12.75 5.11
CA LEU A 71 -0.13 -11.89 6.05
C LEU A 71 -0.95 -10.64 6.44
N SER A 72 -1.60 -9.98 5.49
CA SER A 72 -2.47 -8.84 5.77
C SER A 72 -3.60 -9.22 6.73
N ARG A 73 -4.25 -10.37 6.47
CA ARG A 73 -5.32 -10.89 7.33
C ARG A 73 -4.78 -11.28 8.72
N GLY A 74 -3.63 -11.95 8.79
CA GLY A 74 -2.97 -12.29 10.06
C GLY A 74 -2.68 -11.04 10.90
N LYS A 75 -2.11 -10.00 10.29
CA LYS A 75 -1.90 -8.69 10.93
C LYS A 75 -3.19 -8.06 11.44
N SER A 76 -4.29 -8.21 10.72
CA SER A 76 -5.59 -7.68 11.15
C SER A 76 -6.12 -8.38 12.40
N PHE A 77 -6.03 -9.71 12.47
CA PHE A 77 -6.47 -10.49 13.63
C PHE A 77 -5.50 -10.43 14.81
N GLY A 78 -4.21 -10.24 14.55
CA GLY A 78 -3.19 -10.03 15.58
C GLY A 78 -3.14 -8.61 16.16
N PHE A 79 -4.04 -7.72 15.76
CA PHE A 79 -4.12 -6.39 16.38
C PHE A 79 -4.33 -6.52 17.89
N HIS A 80 -3.53 -5.84 18.68
CA HIS A 80 -3.31 -6.05 20.12
C HIS A 80 -4.54 -5.95 21.03
N ARG A 81 -5.70 -5.55 20.50
CA ARG A 81 -6.96 -5.42 21.23
C ARG A 81 -8.19 -5.63 20.33
N PRO A 82 -9.36 -5.92 20.93
CA PRO A 82 -10.63 -5.88 20.19
C PRO A 82 -10.93 -4.49 19.65
N LEU A 83 -11.65 -4.44 18.52
CA LEU A 83 -12.15 -3.19 17.92
C LEU A 83 -13.43 -2.72 18.62
N GLY A 84 -13.57 -1.41 18.78
CA GLY A 84 -14.82 -0.77 19.22
C GLY A 84 -15.88 -0.77 18.11
N GLU A 85 -17.11 -0.40 18.47
CA GLU A 85 -18.26 -0.36 17.55
C GLU A 85 -18.09 0.66 16.41
N ASP A 86 -17.31 1.70 16.67
CA ASP A 86 -17.04 2.82 15.75
C ASP A 86 -15.67 2.72 15.08
N GLU A 87 -14.97 1.59 15.18
CA GLU A 87 -13.60 1.45 14.66
C GLU A 87 -13.55 0.58 13.41
N ILE A 88 -12.76 1.02 12.42
CA ILE A 88 -12.41 0.27 11.21
C ILE A 88 -10.88 0.17 11.15
N LEU A 89 -10.36 -1.04 11.12
CA LEU A 89 -8.94 -1.36 11.06
C LEU A 89 -8.51 -1.66 9.63
N ILE A 90 -7.43 -1.05 9.18
CA ILE A 90 -6.79 -1.32 7.90
C ILE A 90 -5.39 -1.89 8.15
N THR A 91 -5.12 -3.07 7.62
CA THR A 91 -3.80 -3.69 7.54
C THR A 91 -3.42 -3.93 6.09
N SER A 92 -2.15 -4.08 5.80
CA SER A 92 -1.67 -4.37 4.45
C SER A 92 -0.36 -5.15 4.48
N ASP A 93 -0.15 -5.95 3.44
CA ASP A 93 1.13 -6.60 3.17
C ASP A 93 1.49 -6.51 1.69
N THR A 94 2.80 -6.52 1.38
CA THR A 94 3.31 -6.34 0.01
C THR A 94 4.44 -7.32 -0.25
N LEU A 95 4.38 -7.99 -1.39
CA LEU A 95 5.35 -8.97 -1.84
C LEU A 95 5.82 -8.64 -3.26
N VAL A 96 7.11 -8.81 -3.51
CA VAL A 96 7.70 -8.74 -4.85
C VAL A 96 7.98 -10.17 -5.32
N LEU A 97 7.52 -10.50 -6.52
CA LEU A 97 7.68 -11.82 -7.14
C LEU A 97 8.30 -11.67 -8.53
N CYS A 98 9.49 -12.25 -8.73
CA CYS A 98 10.17 -12.26 -10.03
C CYS A 98 10.39 -13.70 -10.50
N GLY A 99 9.65 -14.13 -11.50
CA GLY A 99 9.47 -15.56 -11.81
C GLY A 99 8.85 -16.26 -10.61
N ASP A 100 9.50 -17.31 -10.12
CA ASP A 100 9.09 -18.05 -8.92
C ASP A 100 9.81 -17.60 -7.64
N LYS A 101 10.64 -16.54 -7.74
CA LYS A 101 11.41 -16.05 -6.59
C LYS A 101 10.65 -14.96 -5.84
N VAL A 102 10.29 -15.25 -4.61
CA VAL A 102 9.77 -14.29 -3.64
C VAL A 102 10.93 -13.43 -3.13
N MET A 103 10.77 -12.13 -3.17
CA MET A 103 11.77 -11.15 -2.73
C MET A 103 11.21 -10.33 -1.56
N GLY A 104 11.68 -10.65 -0.36
CA GLY A 104 11.37 -9.90 0.86
C GLY A 104 12.20 -8.62 0.98
N LYS A 105 12.31 -8.11 2.20
CA LYS A 105 13.20 -7.00 2.55
C LYS A 105 14.64 -7.52 2.65
N PRO A 106 15.64 -6.82 2.11
CA PRO A 106 17.03 -7.22 2.26
C PRO A 106 17.51 -7.01 3.70
N HIS A 107 18.32 -7.96 4.19
CA HIS A 107 18.90 -7.92 5.53
C HIS A 107 20.32 -7.32 5.55
N SER A 108 20.91 -7.12 4.37
CA SER A 108 22.23 -6.51 4.21
C SER A 108 22.32 -5.66 2.95
N ARG A 109 23.41 -4.89 2.85
CA ARG A 109 23.75 -4.13 1.65
C ARG A 109 23.97 -5.05 0.45
N GLU A 110 24.69 -6.14 0.65
CA GLU A 110 25.01 -7.14 -0.37
C GLU A 110 23.74 -7.78 -0.90
N GLU A 111 22.82 -8.16 -0.01
CA GLU A 111 21.51 -8.73 -0.40
C GLU A 111 20.68 -7.72 -1.22
N ALA A 112 20.67 -6.44 -0.83
CA ALA A 112 19.97 -5.40 -1.58
C ALA A 112 20.57 -5.24 -3.00
N VAL A 113 21.89 -5.25 -3.13
CA VAL A 113 22.59 -5.20 -4.43
C VAL A 113 22.23 -6.41 -5.29
N ASP A 114 22.25 -7.61 -4.70
CA ASP A 114 21.94 -8.84 -5.43
C ASP A 114 20.47 -8.92 -5.85
N MET A 115 19.55 -8.40 -5.02
CA MET A 115 18.13 -8.27 -5.39
C MET A 115 17.96 -7.35 -6.60
N LEU A 116 18.59 -6.19 -6.62
CA LEU A 116 18.48 -5.23 -7.72
C LEU A 116 19.16 -5.75 -9.00
N ARG A 117 20.29 -6.43 -8.88
CA ARG A 117 20.92 -7.14 -10.02
C ARG A 117 19.99 -8.19 -10.60
N PHE A 118 19.28 -8.93 -9.74
CA PHE A 118 18.33 -9.94 -10.17
C PHE A 118 17.12 -9.35 -10.88
N LEU A 119 16.62 -8.19 -10.42
CA LEU A 119 15.48 -7.48 -11.03
C LEU A 119 15.88 -6.73 -12.32
N SER A 120 17.12 -6.34 -12.48
CA SER A 120 17.65 -5.59 -13.62
C SER A 120 17.32 -6.27 -14.95
N GLY A 121 16.69 -5.54 -15.88
CA GLY A 121 16.31 -6.02 -17.22
C GLY A 121 15.19 -7.05 -17.20
N ARG A 122 14.38 -7.12 -16.12
CA ARG A 122 13.30 -8.11 -15.96
C ARG A 122 11.98 -7.47 -15.55
N ASP A 123 10.93 -8.19 -15.91
CA ASP A 123 9.59 -7.96 -15.39
C ASP A 123 9.42 -8.67 -14.06
N HIS A 124 8.74 -8.02 -13.14
CA HIS A 124 8.36 -8.64 -11.88
C HIS A 124 7.00 -8.13 -11.41
N LYS A 125 6.34 -8.92 -10.59
CA LYS A 125 5.05 -8.59 -9.99
C LYS A 125 5.27 -7.97 -8.61
N VAL A 126 4.48 -6.96 -8.31
CA VAL A 126 4.28 -6.46 -6.96
C VAL A 126 2.84 -6.73 -6.57
N ILE A 127 2.63 -7.52 -5.54
CA ILE A 127 1.33 -7.94 -5.08
C ILE A 127 1.12 -7.31 -3.71
N THR A 128 0.08 -6.50 -3.58
CA THR A 128 -0.28 -5.88 -2.30
C THR A 128 -1.70 -6.26 -1.92
N ALA A 129 -1.86 -6.81 -0.73
CA ALA A 129 -3.14 -7.08 -0.13
C ALA A 129 -3.44 -6.09 0.99
N ILE A 130 -4.72 -5.79 1.14
CA ILE A 130 -5.28 -5.07 2.26
C ILE A 130 -6.31 -5.95 2.98
N THR A 131 -6.42 -5.78 4.27
CA THR A 131 -7.54 -6.30 5.04
C THR A 131 -8.20 -5.14 5.78
N VAL A 132 -9.49 -4.95 5.54
CA VAL A 132 -10.33 -3.98 6.25
C VAL A 132 -11.28 -4.73 7.15
N ARG A 133 -11.34 -4.35 8.41
CA ARG A 133 -12.13 -5.07 9.42
C ARG A 133 -12.75 -4.09 10.42
N ASP A 134 -14.01 -4.30 10.74
CA ASP A 134 -14.67 -3.77 11.93
C ASP A 134 -14.81 -4.86 12.99
N LYS A 135 -15.67 -4.65 13.97
CA LYS A 135 -15.95 -5.61 15.04
C LYS A 135 -16.58 -6.91 14.51
N GLU A 136 -17.42 -6.83 13.48
CA GLU A 136 -18.27 -7.92 13.00
C GLU A 136 -17.81 -8.49 11.66
N ASN A 137 -17.29 -7.64 10.78
CA ASN A 137 -16.98 -7.98 9.39
C ASN A 137 -15.48 -7.87 9.11
N CYS A 138 -15.00 -8.70 8.17
CA CYS A 138 -13.62 -8.69 7.71
C CYS A 138 -13.57 -8.98 6.22
N ARG A 139 -12.92 -8.10 5.45
CA ARG A 139 -12.73 -8.27 4.02
C ARG A 139 -11.25 -8.13 3.68
N THR A 140 -10.76 -9.01 2.82
CA THR A 140 -9.38 -9.00 2.31
C THR A 140 -9.43 -8.94 0.80
N SER A 141 -8.70 -7.98 0.23
CA SER A 141 -8.61 -7.75 -1.22
C SER A 141 -7.16 -7.58 -1.62
N SER A 142 -6.78 -8.09 -2.79
CA SER A 142 -5.42 -8.01 -3.34
C SER A 142 -5.43 -7.33 -4.69
N ASP A 143 -4.35 -6.61 -5.00
CA ASP A 143 -4.07 -6.05 -6.30
C ASP A 143 -2.65 -6.37 -6.74
N THR A 144 -2.46 -6.53 -8.04
CA THR A 144 -1.17 -6.88 -8.64
C THR A 144 -0.79 -5.87 -9.71
N ALA A 145 0.44 -5.38 -9.64
CA ALA A 145 1.05 -4.58 -10.69
C ALA A 145 2.30 -5.28 -11.22
N VAL A 146 2.55 -5.15 -12.52
CA VAL A 146 3.80 -5.60 -13.16
C VAL A 146 4.69 -4.41 -13.41
N VAL A 147 5.95 -4.53 -12.99
CA VAL A 147 6.98 -3.51 -13.14
C VAL A 147 8.04 -4.02 -14.12
N HIS A 148 8.36 -3.19 -15.11
CA HIS A 148 9.37 -3.47 -16.13
C HIS A 148 10.62 -2.66 -15.83
N PHE A 149 11.68 -3.33 -15.35
CA PHE A 149 12.98 -2.69 -15.17
C PHE A 149 13.81 -2.74 -16.46
N LYS A 150 14.34 -1.59 -16.86
CA LYS A 150 15.45 -1.57 -17.83
C LYS A 150 16.68 -2.26 -17.25
N SER A 151 17.66 -2.60 -18.09
CA SER A 151 18.97 -3.05 -17.63
C SER A 151 19.65 -1.92 -16.84
N LEU A 152 19.95 -2.20 -15.56
CA LEU A 152 20.68 -1.31 -14.66
C LEU A 152 22.16 -1.64 -14.68
N THR A 153 23.01 -0.63 -14.60
CA THR A 153 24.45 -0.81 -14.41
C THR A 153 24.77 -1.05 -12.93
N ASP A 154 25.91 -1.70 -12.64
CA ASP A 154 26.38 -1.85 -11.26
C ASP A 154 26.56 -0.50 -10.55
N ALA A 155 27.00 0.53 -11.27
CA ALA A 155 27.17 1.87 -10.70
C ALA A 155 25.82 2.47 -10.25
N GLU A 156 24.74 2.30 -11.03
CA GLU A 156 23.40 2.75 -10.69
C GLU A 156 22.88 1.99 -9.46
N ILE A 157 23.06 0.68 -9.42
CA ILE A 157 22.64 -0.17 -8.31
C ILE A 157 23.36 0.21 -7.01
N LEU A 158 24.69 0.29 -7.06
CA LEU A 158 25.50 0.64 -5.88
C LEU A 158 25.18 2.04 -5.36
N TYR A 159 25.07 3.03 -6.26
CA TYR A 159 24.65 4.39 -5.89
C TYR A 159 23.32 4.38 -5.16
N TYR A 160 22.30 3.71 -5.71
CA TYR A 160 20.98 3.67 -5.10
C TYR A 160 20.99 2.99 -3.72
N VAL A 161 21.64 1.84 -3.59
CA VAL A 161 21.69 1.12 -2.30
C VAL A 161 22.42 1.95 -1.25
N ASP A 162 23.52 2.60 -1.61
CA ASP A 162 24.34 3.37 -0.67
C ASP A 162 23.68 4.67 -0.23
N GLU A 163 22.98 5.37 -1.13
CA GLU A 163 22.33 6.65 -0.82
C GLU A 163 20.93 6.48 -0.22
N TYR A 164 20.12 5.55 -0.75
CA TYR A 164 18.70 5.41 -0.39
C TYR A 164 18.44 4.34 0.67
N LYS A 165 19.40 3.43 0.91
CA LYS A 165 19.32 2.39 1.98
C LYS A 165 17.98 1.65 2.00
N PRO A 166 17.60 0.94 0.93
CA PRO A 166 16.25 0.41 0.73
C PRO A 166 15.94 -0.84 1.56
N PHE A 167 16.43 -0.93 2.80
CA PHE A 167 16.33 -2.11 3.64
C PHE A 167 14.93 -2.35 4.22
N ASP A 168 14.06 -1.36 4.13
CA ASP A 168 12.65 -1.43 4.56
C ASP A 168 11.69 -1.86 3.45
N LYS A 169 12.21 -2.19 2.25
CA LYS A 169 11.40 -2.39 1.04
C LYS A 169 11.55 -3.79 0.47
N ALA A 170 10.43 -4.46 0.16
CA ALA A 170 10.44 -5.71 -0.60
C ALA A 170 11.08 -5.50 -1.97
N GLY A 171 11.95 -6.42 -2.40
CA GLY A 171 12.72 -6.30 -3.65
C GLY A 171 13.79 -5.22 -3.62
N ALA A 172 14.09 -4.62 -2.47
CA ALA A 172 15.13 -3.62 -2.27
C ALA A 172 14.97 -2.35 -3.12
N TYR A 173 13.74 -1.90 -3.45
CA TYR A 173 13.52 -0.64 -4.16
C TYR A 173 12.23 0.07 -3.77
N GLY A 174 12.20 1.39 -3.97
CA GLY A 174 11.01 2.22 -3.91
C GLY A 174 10.74 2.86 -5.27
N ILE A 175 9.55 2.60 -5.84
CA ILE A 175 9.18 3.15 -7.14
C ILE A 175 9.16 4.68 -7.18
N GLN A 176 8.88 5.33 -6.05
CA GLN A 176 8.85 6.78 -5.88
C GLN A 176 10.24 7.40 -5.68
N GLU A 177 11.30 6.57 -5.59
CA GLU A 177 12.68 7.00 -5.38
C GLU A 177 13.45 7.08 -6.70
N TRP A 178 14.68 7.57 -6.63
CA TRP A 178 15.53 7.79 -7.81
C TRP A 178 15.58 6.59 -8.77
N ILE A 179 15.68 5.36 -8.25
CA ILE A 179 15.73 4.15 -9.09
C ILE A 179 14.44 3.94 -9.90
N GLY A 180 13.29 4.37 -9.36
CA GLY A 180 12.03 4.35 -10.09
C GLY A 180 12.03 5.30 -11.29
N TYR A 181 12.62 6.50 -11.12
CA TYR A 181 12.71 7.48 -12.22
C TYR A 181 13.61 7.02 -13.36
N ILE A 182 14.73 6.35 -13.04
CA ILE A 182 15.74 6.03 -14.07
C ILE A 182 15.65 4.57 -14.55
N GLY A 183 15.08 3.69 -13.76
CA GLY A 183 15.16 2.25 -13.95
C GLY A 183 13.86 1.58 -14.39
N ILE A 184 12.71 2.24 -14.29
CA ILE A 184 11.42 1.68 -14.67
C ILE A 184 10.93 2.37 -15.94
N ASP A 185 10.70 1.60 -16.98
CA ASP A 185 10.23 2.12 -18.27
C ASP A 185 8.75 1.85 -18.52
N ARG A 186 8.14 0.89 -17.82
CA ARG A 186 6.71 0.59 -17.92
C ARG A 186 6.14 -0.02 -16.64
N ILE A 187 4.88 0.29 -16.38
CA ILE A 187 4.06 -0.30 -15.31
C ILE A 187 2.76 -0.80 -15.94
N GLU A 188 2.33 -2.00 -15.56
CA GLU A 188 0.99 -2.51 -15.84
C GLU A 188 0.26 -2.67 -14.50
N GLY A 189 -0.84 -1.97 -14.29
CA GLY A 189 -1.57 -1.93 -13.03
C GLY A 189 -1.39 -0.62 -12.26
N SER A 190 -1.67 -0.64 -10.95
CA SER A 190 -1.67 0.55 -10.11
C SER A 190 -0.29 0.88 -9.56
N TYR A 191 0.16 2.11 -9.76
CA TYR A 191 1.36 2.67 -9.11
C TYR A 191 1.29 2.57 -7.58
N PHE A 192 0.11 2.81 -7.00
CA PHE A 192 -0.11 2.78 -5.55
C PHE A 192 -0.01 1.36 -4.97
N THR A 193 -0.31 0.33 -5.76
CA THR A 193 -0.09 -1.08 -5.40
C THR A 193 1.41 -1.35 -5.23
N ILE A 194 2.25 -0.80 -6.11
CA ILE A 194 3.71 -0.93 -6.01
C ILE A 194 4.25 -0.17 -4.78
N MET A 195 3.68 0.98 -4.44
CA MET A 195 4.00 1.72 -3.22
C MET A 195 3.58 1.00 -1.92
N GLY A 196 2.68 0.00 -2.01
CA GLY A 196 2.31 -0.86 -0.91
C GLY A 196 0.95 -0.59 -0.25
N LEU A 197 0.08 0.22 -0.88
CA LEU A 197 -1.32 0.41 -0.48
C LEU A 197 -2.17 0.71 -1.72
N PRO A 198 -2.95 -0.27 -2.25
CA PRO A 198 -3.85 -0.05 -3.39
C PRO A 198 -5.04 0.80 -2.95
N VAL A 199 -4.89 2.12 -3.00
CA VAL A 199 -5.86 3.10 -2.48
C VAL A 199 -7.24 2.96 -3.10
N HIS A 200 -7.34 2.53 -4.36
CA HIS A 200 -8.62 2.26 -5.02
C HIS A 200 -9.39 1.10 -4.35
N LEU A 201 -8.68 0.06 -3.87
CA LEU A 201 -9.29 -1.01 -3.08
C LEU A 201 -9.63 -0.53 -1.68
N VAL A 202 -8.73 0.25 -1.04
CA VAL A 202 -9.03 0.84 0.28
C VAL A 202 -10.31 1.66 0.20
N TYR A 203 -10.45 2.50 -0.83
CA TYR A 203 -11.65 3.31 -1.04
C TYR A 203 -12.92 2.44 -1.16
N SER A 204 -12.86 1.41 -2.01
CA SER A 204 -14.01 0.52 -2.23
C SER A 204 -14.39 -0.27 -0.99
N GLU A 205 -13.40 -0.77 -0.24
CA GLU A 205 -13.67 -1.49 0.99
C GLU A 205 -14.21 -0.56 2.08
N LEU A 206 -13.65 0.64 2.24
CA LEU A 206 -14.20 1.63 3.19
C LEU A 206 -15.64 2.00 2.85
N GLN A 207 -16.00 2.17 1.58
CA GLN A 207 -17.40 2.40 1.20
C GLN A 207 -18.33 1.27 1.64
N TYR A 208 -17.89 0.00 1.57
CA TYR A 208 -18.66 -1.13 2.07
C TYR A 208 -18.90 -1.06 3.59
N PHE A 209 -17.86 -0.71 4.38
CA PHE A 209 -17.96 -0.62 5.83
C PHE A 209 -18.67 0.65 6.32
N LEU A 210 -18.78 1.65 5.48
CA LEU A 210 -19.47 2.90 5.80
C LEU A 210 -20.96 2.90 5.37
N GLY A 211 -21.38 1.97 4.53
CA GLY A 211 -22.81 1.78 4.14
C GLY A 211 -23.29 2.77 3.13
#